data_586e3dc3123224ebddb5e8f183cd3e7b
#
_entry.id   586e3dc3123224ebddb5e8f183cd3e7b
#
_cell.length_a   1.000
_cell.length_b   1.000
_cell.length_c   1.000
_cell.angle_alpha   90.00
_cell.angle_beta   90.00
_cell.angle_gamma   90.00
#
_symmetry.space_group_name_H-M   'P 1'
#
loop_
_entity.id
_entity.type
_entity.pdbx_description
1 polymer ?
#
loop_
_entity_poly.entity_id
_entity_poly.type
_entity_poly.pdbx_seq_one_letter_code
_entity_poly.pdbx_strand_id
1 'polypeptide(L)'
;MRNMLRDLRHKPWGVPGAFLTYGQAFPKSAPWIGAVATFKGPKPTPEEIISELGGKAQDISVLRAELVETERGTQRWEDSDPDLSRLVLDGPAEPLTQEKQIEKINQDPPSVGGHMWRLWILKSEHEGDESEFGLYFQVHHALLDGLSMSQLGAEVFGPERPKTFPGYRSSLPETLLGTVLTVLDQIGIPPRGALPVNGSAVSTEITHIPLETMLQAKQSPEASLNDVALAALTVTLQECGVRGNVGVAVPVNVRKISELRKLGNYISTATVRVDCDGSDAVTHLARYKDVRRKGRMYAKRGAAMAARGALHIIASVSGRYFLDGAFASRSSSLMLSNVPPVRQELSVMGCPAKWVAALNFVPRTHQMALTLSGYQDMVTVTLQRRIESGGDDRFKDMLEIWKGQVLELAAGGRKTS
;
A
#
# COMPACT_ATOMS: atom_id res chain seq x y z
N MET A 1 14.06 22.28 0.95
CA MET A 1 13.81 22.34 -0.50
C MET A 1 15.05 22.01 -1.35
N ARG A 2 16.16 22.75 -1.32
CA ARG A 2 17.36 22.49 -2.17
C ARG A 2 18.03 21.09 -2.03
N ASN A 3 17.89 20.37 -0.92
CA ASN A 3 18.56 19.07 -0.73
C ASN A 3 17.85 17.87 -1.36
N MET A 4 16.54 17.95 -1.60
CA MET A 4 15.78 16.87 -2.23
C MET A 4 15.97 16.83 -3.75
N LEU A 5 16.12 18.00 -4.37
CA LEU A 5 16.46 18.14 -5.81
C LEU A 5 17.88 17.63 -6.12
N ARG A 6 18.81 17.65 -5.14
CA ARG A 6 20.12 17.02 -5.30
C ARG A 6 20.02 15.49 -5.37
N ASP A 7 19.08 14.87 -4.65
CA ASP A 7 18.86 13.43 -4.68
C ASP A 7 18.16 12.97 -5.97
N LEU A 8 17.36 13.83 -6.61
CA LEU A 8 16.65 13.51 -7.87
C LEU A 8 17.55 13.54 -9.12
N ARG A 9 18.69 14.25 -9.10
CA ARG A 9 19.60 14.34 -10.26
C ARG A 9 20.46 13.10 -10.50
N HIS A 10 20.22 12.02 -9.77
CA HIS A 10 21.01 10.82 -9.89
C HIS A 10 20.22 9.67 -10.52
N LYS A 11 20.96 8.75 -11.17
CA LYS A 11 20.46 7.44 -11.61
C LYS A 11 19.58 6.84 -10.51
N PRO A 12 18.40 6.26 -10.86
CA PRO A 12 17.58 5.58 -9.88
C PRO A 12 18.38 4.48 -9.19
N TRP A 13 18.80 4.74 -7.95
CA TRP A 13 19.65 3.84 -7.18
C TRP A 13 18.83 3.07 -6.15
N GLY A 14 19.24 1.84 -5.89
CA GLY A 14 18.72 1.05 -4.80
C GLY A 14 17.33 0.53 -5.03
N VAL A 15 16.51 0.51 -3.98
CA VAL A 15 15.15 -0.03 -3.99
C VAL A 15 14.26 0.67 -5.03
N PRO A 16 14.27 2.01 -5.20
CA PRO A 16 13.55 2.66 -6.30
C PRO A 16 13.93 2.15 -7.68
N GLY A 17 15.23 1.98 -7.95
CA GLY A 17 15.72 1.40 -9.22
C GLY A 17 15.27 -0.04 -9.45
N ALA A 18 15.19 -0.85 -8.38
CA ALA A 18 14.66 -2.20 -8.47
C ALA A 18 13.17 -2.21 -8.82
N PHE A 19 12.37 -1.29 -8.27
CA PHE A 19 10.97 -1.13 -8.66
C PHE A 19 10.81 -0.77 -10.14
N LEU A 20 11.67 0.11 -10.68
CA LEU A 20 11.65 0.48 -12.09
C LEU A 20 11.93 -0.73 -12.98
N THR A 21 13.03 -1.44 -12.73
CA THR A 21 13.41 -2.62 -13.53
C THR A 21 12.40 -3.76 -13.39
N TYR A 22 11.74 -3.89 -12.24
CA TYR A 22 10.64 -4.84 -12.05
C TYR A 22 9.43 -4.45 -12.91
N GLY A 23 9.01 -3.19 -12.89
CA GLY A 23 7.89 -2.69 -13.69
C GLY A 23 8.12 -2.84 -15.20
N GLN A 24 9.34 -2.57 -15.66
CA GLN A 24 9.73 -2.78 -17.07
C GLN A 24 9.69 -4.27 -17.47
N ALA A 25 10.13 -5.15 -16.57
CA ALA A 25 10.15 -6.59 -16.85
C ALA A 25 8.76 -7.25 -16.77
N PHE A 26 7.86 -6.69 -15.95
CA PHE A 26 6.52 -7.21 -15.69
C PHE A 26 5.46 -6.12 -15.80
N PRO A 27 5.17 -5.58 -17.00
CA PRO A 27 4.26 -4.43 -17.15
C PRO A 27 2.88 -4.66 -16.54
N LYS A 28 2.30 -5.86 -16.70
CA LYS A 28 0.99 -6.22 -16.09
C LYS A 28 1.00 -6.38 -14.57
N SER A 29 2.16 -6.42 -13.96
CA SER A 29 2.36 -6.44 -12.50
C SER A 29 3.29 -5.30 -12.08
N ALA A 30 3.37 -4.24 -12.89
CA ALA A 30 4.17 -3.07 -12.58
C ALA A 30 3.71 -2.48 -11.24
N PRO A 31 4.65 -2.02 -10.42
CA PRO A 31 4.35 -1.60 -9.04
C PRO A 31 3.73 -0.20 -9.02
N TRP A 32 2.56 -0.06 -9.61
CA TRP A 32 1.70 1.09 -9.50
C TRP A 32 0.86 0.94 -8.24
N ILE A 33 0.95 1.91 -7.35
CA ILE A 33 0.14 2.03 -6.14
C ILE A 33 -0.79 3.22 -6.29
N GLY A 34 -1.80 3.33 -5.46
CA GLY A 34 -2.73 4.45 -5.56
C GLY A 34 -3.38 4.83 -4.24
N ALA A 35 -4.07 5.94 -4.29
CA ALA A 35 -5.03 6.36 -3.28
C ALA A 35 -6.27 6.89 -3.98
N VAL A 36 -7.44 6.48 -3.55
CA VAL A 36 -8.71 7.04 -3.99
C VAL A 36 -9.36 7.77 -2.82
N ALA A 37 -9.91 8.93 -3.10
CA ALA A 37 -10.76 9.67 -2.17
C ALA A 37 -12.07 10.00 -2.88
N THR A 38 -13.21 9.80 -2.18
CA THR A 38 -14.52 10.21 -2.64
C THR A 38 -14.91 11.51 -1.98
N PHE A 39 -15.40 12.45 -2.76
CA PHE A 39 -15.78 13.80 -2.34
C PHE A 39 -17.28 14.03 -2.53
N LYS A 40 -17.86 14.89 -1.67
CA LYS A 40 -19.26 15.31 -1.78
C LYS A 40 -19.34 16.57 -2.64
N GLY A 41 -19.99 16.47 -3.77
CA GLY A 41 -20.17 17.57 -4.70
C GLY A 41 -20.21 17.10 -6.16
N PRO A 42 -20.47 18.02 -7.11
CA PRO A 42 -20.50 17.67 -8.52
C PRO A 42 -19.10 17.28 -9.02
N LYS A 43 -19.07 16.33 -9.96
CA LYS A 43 -17.82 15.88 -10.59
C LYS A 43 -17.16 17.06 -11.33
N PRO A 44 -15.92 17.42 -10.98
CA PRO A 44 -15.18 18.49 -11.69
C PRO A 44 -14.68 18.02 -13.06
N THR A 45 -14.36 18.96 -13.89
CA THR A 45 -13.63 18.74 -15.15
C THR A 45 -12.11 18.62 -14.90
N PRO A 46 -11.35 18.03 -15.83
CA PRO A 46 -9.88 18.03 -15.75
C PRO A 46 -9.30 19.46 -15.64
N GLU A 47 -9.84 20.42 -16.37
CA GLU A 47 -9.38 21.81 -16.37
C GLU A 47 -9.55 22.48 -15.00
N GLU A 48 -10.65 22.23 -14.31
CA GLU A 48 -10.92 22.73 -12.96
C GLU A 48 -9.92 22.14 -11.96
N ILE A 49 -9.66 20.82 -12.03
CA ILE A 49 -8.64 20.17 -11.20
C ILE A 49 -7.24 20.68 -11.51
N ILE A 50 -6.89 20.88 -12.78
CA ILE A 50 -5.61 21.45 -13.20
C ILE A 50 -5.43 22.87 -12.62
N SER A 51 -6.49 23.67 -12.65
CA SER A 51 -6.47 25.01 -12.05
C SER A 51 -6.23 24.97 -10.54
N GLU A 52 -6.86 24.05 -9.82
CA GLU A 52 -6.67 23.84 -8.38
C GLU A 52 -5.25 23.35 -8.03
N LEU A 53 -4.68 22.47 -8.85
CA LEU A 53 -3.37 21.84 -8.61
C LEU A 53 -2.20 22.70 -9.10
N GLY A 54 -2.40 23.59 -10.08
CA GLY A 54 -1.33 24.18 -10.89
C GLY A 54 -0.18 24.80 -10.08
N GLY A 55 -0.49 25.63 -9.09
CA GLY A 55 0.53 26.21 -8.20
C GLY A 55 1.16 25.17 -7.26
N LYS A 56 0.38 24.27 -6.71
CA LYS A 56 0.85 23.25 -5.75
C LYS A 56 1.75 22.20 -6.42
N ALA A 57 1.42 21.78 -7.65
CA ALA A 57 2.21 20.82 -8.40
C ALA A 57 3.62 21.32 -8.74
N GLN A 58 3.77 22.62 -8.96
CA GLN A 58 5.07 23.27 -9.22
C GLN A 58 5.96 23.33 -7.96
N ASP A 59 5.37 23.40 -6.77
CA ASP A 59 6.11 23.49 -5.51
C ASP A 59 6.53 22.11 -4.95
N ILE A 60 5.88 21.04 -5.39
CA ILE A 60 6.08 19.69 -4.87
C ILE A 60 7.03 18.89 -5.76
N SER A 61 8.28 18.76 -5.33
CA SER A 61 9.36 18.18 -6.13
C SER A 61 9.09 16.75 -6.62
N VAL A 62 8.30 15.94 -5.91
CA VAL A 62 7.98 14.58 -6.35
C VAL A 62 7.01 14.56 -7.54
N LEU A 63 6.16 15.59 -7.67
CA LEU A 63 5.26 15.74 -8.82
C LEU A 63 5.99 16.26 -10.06
N ARG A 64 7.14 16.93 -9.86
CA ARG A 64 8.03 17.42 -10.89
C ARG A 64 9.08 16.40 -11.32
N ALA A 65 9.16 15.24 -10.63
CA ALA A 65 10.14 14.22 -10.94
C ALA A 65 9.79 13.50 -12.24
N GLU A 66 10.61 13.67 -13.24
CA GLU A 66 10.51 13.01 -14.54
C GLU A 66 11.63 11.97 -14.70
N LEU A 67 11.27 10.74 -15.11
CA LEU A 67 12.23 9.73 -15.44
C LEU A 67 12.57 9.80 -16.92
N VAL A 68 13.80 10.22 -17.23
CA VAL A 68 14.28 10.37 -18.60
C VAL A 68 15.33 9.32 -18.93
N GLU A 69 15.35 8.87 -20.18
CA GLU A 69 16.40 8.03 -20.72
C GLU A 69 17.51 8.90 -21.31
N THR A 70 18.76 8.65 -20.93
CA THR A 70 19.92 9.33 -21.48
C THR A 70 20.31 8.74 -22.83
N GLU A 71 21.11 9.46 -23.61
CA GLU A 71 21.66 8.98 -24.89
C GLU A 71 22.44 7.64 -24.78
N ARG A 72 22.91 7.30 -23.58
CA ARG A 72 23.61 6.04 -23.28
C ARG A 72 22.68 4.91 -22.83
N GLY A 73 21.36 5.10 -22.94
CA GLY A 73 20.36 4.11 -22.50
C GLY A 73 20.27 3.95 -20.96
N THR A 74 20.78 4.90 -20.19
CA THR A 74 20.65 4.89 -18.73
C THR A 74 19.53 5.84 -18.32
N GLN A 75 18.80 5.47 -17.25
CA GLN A 75 17.71 6.31 -16.72
C GLN A 75 18.21 7.23 -15.62
N ARG A 76 17.65 8.44 -15.56
CA ARG A 76 17.87 9.41 -14.49
C ARG A 76 16.60 10.20 -14.17
N TRP A 77 16.51 10.67 -12.93
CA TRP A 77 15.48 11.63 -12.54
C TRP A 77 15.89 13.05 -12.94
N GLU A 78 14.96 13.74 -13.55
CA GLU A 78 15.07 15.18 -13.84
C GLU A 78 13.96 15.95 -13.14
N ASP A 79 14.22 17.21 -12.85
CA ASP A 79 13.26 18.18 -12.34
C ASP A 79 12.64 18.90 -13.54
N SER A 80 11.39 18.61 -13.84
CA SER A 80 10.67 19.07 -15.02
C SER A 80 9.27 19.55 -14.63
N ASP A 81 8.78 20.58 -15.28
CA ASP A 81 7.41 21.02 -15.10
C ASP A 81 6.45 20.00 -15.70
N PRO A 82 5.50 19.45 -14.90
CA PRO A 82 4.58 18.44 -15.39
C PRO A 82 3.54 19.06 -16.35
N ASP A 83 3.35 18.42 -17.50
CA ASP A 83 2.22 18.73 -18.38
C ASP A 83 0.93 18.13 -17.74
N LEU A 84 0.25 18.95 -16.94
CA LEU A 84 -0.93 18.52 -16.20
C LEU A 84 -2.07 18.05 -17.11
N SER A 85 -2.15 18.53 -18.36
CA SER A 85 -3.17 18.08 -19.31
C SER A 85 -3.03 16.61 -19.70
N ARG A 86 -1.84 16.04 -19.54
CA ARG A 86 -1.55 14.61 -19.77
C ARG A 86 -1.57 13.76 -18.49
N LEU A 87 -1.64 14.40 -17.33
CA LEU A 87 -1.53 13.73 -16.04
C LEU A 87 -2.84 13.72 -15.25
N VAL A 88 -3.71 14.72 -15.50
CA VAL A 88 -5.06 14.80 -14.92
C VAL A 88 -6.05 14.36 -15.98
N LEU A 89 -6.76 13.28 -15.74
CA LEU A 89 -7.53 12.55 -16.73
C LEU A 89 -8.93 12.22 -16.21
N ASP A 90 -9.89 12.20 -17.12
CA ASP A 90 -11.19 11.58 -16.82
C ASP A 90 -11.04 10.06 -16.67
N GLY A 91 -11.79 9.50 -15.73
CA GLY A 91 -11.97 8.07 -15.61
C GLY A 91 -12.73 7.47 -16.79
N PRO A 92 -12.92 6.13 -16.80
CA PRO A 92 -13.66 5.45 -17.85
C PRO A 92 -15.04 6.05 -18.11
N ALA A 93 -15.42 6.16 -19.39
CA ALA A 93 -16.70 6.76 -19.79
C ALA A 93 -17.91 5.90 -19.42
N GLU A 94 -17.72 4.59 -19.32
CA GLU A 94 -18.78 3.64 -19.01
C GLU A 94 -19.37 3.85 -17.61
N PRO A 95 -20.65 3.52 -17.39
CA PRO A 95 -21.28 3.55 -16.08
C PRO A 95 -20.77 2.37 -15.24
N LEU A 96 -19.72 2.61 -14.45
CA LEU A 96 -19.05 1.62 -13.61
C LEU A 96 -18.97 2.15 -12.18
N THR A 97 -19.02 1.25 -11.19
CA THR A 97 -18.68 1.61 -9.81
C THR A 97 -17.21 2.07 -9.72
N GLN A 98 -16.85 2.79 -8.68
CA GLN A 98 -15.46 3.30 -8.54
C GLN A 98 -14.43 2.18 -8.55
N GLU A 99 -14.70 1.04 -7.90
CA GLU A 99 -13.81 -0.12 -7.93
C GLU A 99 -13.58 -0.63 -9.36
N LYS A 100 -14.66 -0.70 -10.17
CA LYS A 100 -14.56 -1.16 -11.56
C LYS A 100 -13.86 -0.14 -12.46
N GLN A 101 -14.02 1.16 -12.19
CA GLN A 101 -13.26 2.20 -12.86
C GLN A 101 -11.76 2.05 -12.54
N ILE A 102 -11.40 1.84 -11.25
CA ILE A 102 -10.02 1.61 -10.80
C ILE A 102 -9.44 0.33 -11.42
N GLU A 103 -10.21 -0.78 -11.42
CA GLU A 103 -9.78 -2.02 -12.06
C GLU A 103 -9.43 -1.80 -13.53
N LYS A 104 -10.29 -1.09 -14.27
CA LYS A 104 -10.08 -0.80 -15.70
C LYS A 104 -8.84 0.05 -15.93
N ILE A 105 -8.61 1.08 -15.11
CA ILE A 105 -7.41 1.92 -15.16
C ILE A 105 -6.16 1.06 -14.88
N ASN A 106 -6.21 0.18 -13.90
CA ASN A 106 -5.06 -0.64 -13.49
C ASN A 106 -4.79 -1.84 -14.44
N GLN A 107 -5.72 -2.19 -15.34
CA GLN A 107 -5.49 -3.22 -16.37
C GLN A 107 -4.47 -2.76 -17.43
N ASP A 108 -4.41 -1.46 -17.69
CA ASP A 108 -3.45 -0.86 -18.62
C ASP A 108 -2.67 0.27 -17.94
N PRO A 109 -1.75 -0.09 -17.03
CA PRO A 109 -0.99 0.91 -16.29
C PRO A 109 -0.04 1.67 -17.23
N PRO A 110 0.26 2.94 -16.92
CA PRO A 110 1.19 3.72 -17.72
C PRO A 110 2.56 3.04 -17.84
N SER A 111 3.23 3.24 -18.97
CA SER A 111 4.61 2.77 -19.15
C SER A 111 5.56 3.42 -18.14
N VAL A 112 6.65 2.73 -17.81
CA VAL A 112 7.69 3.26 -16.94
C VAL A 112 8.52 4.30 -17.72
N GLY A 113 8.41 5.56 -17.33
CA GLY A 113 9.09 6.70 -17.97
C GLY A 113 8.29 7.99 -17.85
N GLY A 114 8.92 9.13 -18.09
CA GLY A 114 8.29 10.44 -17.94
C GLY A 114 7.87 10.74 -16.50
N HIS A 115 6.80 11.51 -16.31
CA HIS A 115 6.17 11.71 -15.02
C HIS A 115 5.37 10.44 -14.66
N MET A 116 5.79 9.73 -13.63
CA MET A 116 5.22 8.43 -13.25
C MET A 116 4.11 8.57 -12.19
N TRP A 117 3.18 9.45 -12.44
CA TRP A 117 1.93 9.58 -11.68
C TRP A 117 0.78 10.01 -12.61
N ARG A 118 -0.45 9.73 -12.20
CA ARG A 118 -1.69 10.18 -12.86
C ARG A 118 -2.71 10.51 -11.78
N LEU A 119 -3.58 11.46 -12.07
CA LEU A 119 -4.75 11.77 -11.27
C LEU A 119 -5.99 11.57 -12.14
N TRP A 120 -6.83 10.61 -11.76
CA TRP A 120 -8.03 10.26 -12.47
C TRP A 120 -9.25 10.80 -11.74
N ILE A 121 -10.18 11.42 -12.48
CA ILE A 121 -11.45 11.92 -11.97
C ILE A 121 -12.49 10.86 -12.23
N LEU A 122 -12.90 10.16 -11.17
CA LEU A 122 -13.86 9.07 -11.25
C LEU A 122 -15.30 9.58 -11.10
N LYS A 123 -16.24 8.88 -11.71
CA LYS A 123 -17.66 9.05 -11.42
C LYS A 123 -17.99 8.60 -10.00
N SER A 124 -19.20 8.91 -9.54
CA SER A 124 -19.71 8.49 -8.24
C SER A 124 -19.53 6.98 -8.00
N GLU A 125 -19.52 6.59 -6.72
CA GLU A 125 -19.58 5.20 -6.28
C GLU A 125 -20.88 4.52 -6.71
N HIS A 126 -21.97 5.30 -6.79
CA HIS A 126 -23.28 4.83 -7.22
C HIS A 126 -23.61 5.34 -8.61
N GLU A 127 -24.03 4.44 -9.49
CA GLU A 127 -24.44 4.78 -10.84
C GLU A 127 -25.60 5.81 -10.82
N GLY A 128 -25.42 6.92 -11.54
CA GLY A 128 -26.41 7.98 -11.64
C GLY A 128 -26.44 8.97 -10.47
N ASP A 129 -25.59 8.83 -9.46
CA ASP A 129 -25.44 9.83 -8.40
C ASP A 129 -24.38 10.88 -8.79
N GLU A 130 -24.85 12.07 -9.15
CA GLU A 130 -23.97 13.20 -9.49
C GLU A 130 -23.55 14.04 -8.28
N SER A 131 -23.99 13.68 -7.07
CA SER A 131 -23.68 14.39 -5.84
C SER A 131 -22.30 14.02 -5.24
N GLU A 132 -21.62 13.04 -5.82
CA GLU A 132 -20.31 12.56 -5.39
C GLU A 132 -19.41 12.29 -6.59
N PHE A 133 -18.10 12.41 -6.37
CA PHE A 133 -17.07 12.01 -7.34
C PHE A 133 -15.83 11.45 -6.64
N GLY A 134 -15.02 10.69 -7.36
CA GLY A 134 -13.77 10.17 -6.86
C GLY A 134 -12.54 10.87 -7.50
N LEU A 135 -11.47 10.99 -6.73
CA LEU A 135 -10.12 11.25 -7.27
C LEU A 135 -9.23 10.06 -6.99
N TYR A 136 -8.73 9.43 -8.03
CA TYR A 136 -7.79 8.33 -7.93
C TYR A 136 -6.39 8.79 -8.34
N PHE A 137 -5.51 8.94 -7.35
CA PHE A 137 -4.09 9.24 -7.57
C PHE A 137 -3.32 7.92 -7.73
N GLN A 138 -2.80 7.67 -8.91
CA GLN A 138 -2.00 6.52 -9.28
C GLN A 138 -0.53 6.95 -9.41
N VAL A 139 0.39 6.24 -8.78
CA VAL A 139 1.81 6.57 -8.79
C VAL A 139 2.67 5.31 -8.80
N HIS A 140 3.79 5.36 -9.52
CA HIS A 140 4.75 4.27 -9.50
C HIS A 140 5.50 4.21 -8.16
N HIS A 141 5.62 3.02 -7.59
CA HIS A 141 6.18 2.82 -6.24
C HIS A 141 7.66 3.20 -6.11
N ALA A 142 8.36 3.41 -7.23
CA ALA A 142 9.70 3.99 -7.21
C ALA A 142 9.73 5.45 -6.70
N LEU A 143 8.64 6.20 -6.87
CA LEU A 143 8.52 7.60 -6.42
C LEU A 143 8.07 7.71 -4.98
N LEU A 144 7.02 6.99 -4.59
CA LEU A 144 6.35 7.15 -3.30
C LEU A 144 6.05 5.79 -2.64
N ASP A 145 6.04 5.79 -1.33
CA ASP A 145 5.41 4.76 -0.51
C ASP A 145 4.07 5.25 0.07
N GLY A 146 3.33 4.35 0.74
CA GLY A 146 2.02 4.66 1.31
C GLY A 146 2.04 5.82 2.30
N LEU A 147 3.10 5.97 3.13
CA LEU A 147 3.23 7.11 4.04
C LEU A 147 3.42 8.42 3.26
N SER A 148 4.27 8.40 2.25
CA SER A 148 4.45 9.58 1.37
C SER A 148 3.18 9.95 0.63
N MET A 149 2.37 8.97 0.19
CA MET A 149 1.08 9.25 -0.43
C MET A 149 0.11 9.94 0.53
N SER A 150 0.01 9.45 1.78
CA SER A 150 -0.82 10.12 2.81
C SER A 150 -0.35 11.55 3.08
N GLN A 151 0.97 11.77 3.13
CA GLN A 151 1.55 13.11 3.32
C GLN A 151 1.29 14.02 2.12
N LEU A 152 1.45 13.50 0.90
CA LEU A 152 1.18 14.24 -0.33
C LEU A 152 -0.29 14.63 -0.43
N GLY A 153 -1.22 13.69 -0.19
CA GLY A 153 -2.65 13.97 -0.18
C GLY A 153 -3.03 15.07 0.81
N ALA A 154 -2.48 15.01 2.02
CA ALA A 154 -2.70 16.05 3.03
C ALA A 154 -2.02 17.41 2.68
N GLU A 155 -0.90 17.41 1.96
CA GLU A 155 -0.23 18.63 1.50
C GLU A 155 -0.97 19.28 0.33
N VAL A 156 -1.56 18.49 -0.57
CA VAL A 156 -2.27 18.97 -1.76
C VAL A 156 -3.71 19.38 -1.45
N PHE A 157 -4.43 18.56 -0.67
CA PHE A 157 -5.87 18.71 -0.47
C PHE A 157 -6.25 19.05 0.97
N GLY A 158 -5.30 19.13 1.90
CA GLY A 158 -5.53 19.52 3.28
C GLY A 158 -5.24 21.01 3.52
N PRO A 159 -5.74 21.57 4.67
CA PRO A 159 -5.53 22.97 5.03
C PRO A 159 -4.10 23.30 5.49
N GLU A 160 -3.37 22.31 5.99
CA GLU A 160 -2.04 22.48 6.58
C GLU A 160 -1.11 21.32 6.24
N ARG A 161 0.21 21.54 6.43
CA ARG A 161 1.18 20.45 6.29
C ARG A 161 0.95 19.36 7.34
N PRO A 162 1.02 18.07 6.96
CA PRO A 162 0.71 16.98 7.86
C PRO A 162 1.69 16.91 9.04
N LYS A 163 1.18 16.56 10.23
CA LYS A 163 1.99 16.28 11.41
C LYS A 163 2.89 15.06 11.16
N THR A 164 4.10 15.09 11.71
CA THR A 164 5.03 13.97 11.56
C THR A 164 4.62 12.77 12.41
N PHE A 165 4.91 11.58 11.90
CA PHE A 165 4.76 10.34 12.64
C PHE A 165 5.95 10.10 13.57
N PRO A 166 5.77 9.36 14.69
CA PRO A 166 6.85 9.05 15.60
C PRO A 166 7.94 8.24 14.87
N GLY A 167 9.19 8.70 15.00
CA GLY A 167 10.34 7.97 14.48
C GLY A 167 10.65 6.75 15.34
N TYR A 168 11.34 5.77 14.75
CA TYR A 168 11.80 4.58 15.42
C TYR A 168 13.35 4.57 15.50
N ARG A 169 13.88 4.12 16.64
CA ARG A 169 15.30 3.81 16.82
C ARG A 169 15.43 2.36 17.23
N SER A 170 16.32 1.63 16.58
CA SER A 170 16.66 0.25 16.96
C SER A 170 17.93 0.22 17.79
N SER A 171 18.00 -0.71 18.73
CA SER A 171 19.24 -1.06 19.43
C SER A 171 20.11 -2.00 18.60
N LEU A 172 21.40 -2.10 18.92
CA LEU A 172 22.30 -3.04 18.24
C LEU A 172 21.85 -4.50 18.37
N PRO A 173 21.47 -5.00 19.57
CA PRO A 173 20.96 -6.37 19.72
C PRO A 173 19.70 -6.64 18.89
N GLU A 174 18.75 -5.70 18.83
CA GLU A 174 17.56 -5.82 17.98
C GLU A 174 17.93 -5.90 16.50
N THR A 175 18.89 -5.09 16.06
CA THR A 175 19.37 -5.09 14.68
C THR A 175 19.99 -6.44 14.29
N LEU A 176 20.84 -7.01 15.15
CA LEU A 176 21.46 -8.32 14.91
C LEU A 176 20.41 -9.45 14.86
N LEU A 177 19.51 -9.49 15.85
CA LEU A 177 18.42 -10.45 15.87
C LEU A 177 17.55 -10.32 14.59
N GLY A 178 17.20 -9.10 14.22
CA GLY A 178 16.39 -8.81 13.04
C GLY A 178 17.07 -9.26 11.74
N THR A 179 18.38 -9.12 11.63
CA THR A 179 19.15 -9.58 10.48
C THR A 179 19.04 -11.09 10.32
N VAL A 180 19.28 -11.84 11.39
CA VAL A 180 19.14 -13.32 11.39
C VAL A 180 17.73 -13.72 11.00
N LEU A 181 16.70 -13.13 11.62
CA LEU A 181 15.30 -13.43 11.32
C LEU A 181 14.93 -13.12 9.87
N THR A 182 15.44 -12.01 9.31
CA THR A 182 15.18 -11.63 7.92
C THR A 182 15.83 -12.61 6.94
N VAL A 183 17.08 -13.05 7.21
CA VAL A 183 17.74 -14.07 6.39
C VAL A 183 16.95 -15.39 6.43
N LEU A 184 16.55 -15.86 7.62
CA LEU A 184 15.74 -17.07 7.75
C LEU A 184 14.43 -16.98 6.96
N ASP A 185 13.75 -15.84 7.01
CA ASP A 185 12.54 -15.61 6.21
C ASP A 185 12.82 -15.72 4.71
N GLN A 186 13.91 -15.14 4.22
CA GLN A 186 14.27 -15.15 2.80
C GLN A 186 14.59 -16.55 2.28
N ILE A 187 15.18 -17.40 3.09
CA ILE A 187 15.45 -18.81 2.73
C ILE A 187 14.27 -19.75 3.05
N GLY A 188 13.14 -19.21 3.56
CA GLY A 188 11.93 -19.97 3.84
C GLY A 188 12.02 -20.88 5.07
N ILE A 189 12.72 -20.46 6.13
CA ILE A 189 12.80 -21.19 7.41
C ILE A 189 12.05 -20.41 8.49
N PRO A 190 11.05 -21.02 9.18
CA PRO A 190 10.47 -22.34 8.88
C PRO A 190 9.72 -22.39 7.54
N PRO A 191 9.53 -23.57 6.95
CA PRO A 191 8.78 -23.73 5.71
C PRO A 191 7.37 -23.14 5.82
N ARG A 192 6.89 -22.54 4.74
CA ARG A 192 5.55 -21.91 4.65
C ARG A 192 4.83 -22.46 3.43
N GLY A 193 3.52 -22.64 3.58
CA GLY A 193 2.66 -22.90 2.45
C GLY A 193 2.58 -21.64 1.58
N ALA A 194 2.52 -21.84 0.28
CA ALA A 194 2.25 -20.77 -0.68
C ALA A 194 0.77 -20.85 -1.08
N LEU A 195 0.10 -19.68 -1.14
CA LEU A 195 -1.19 -19.63 -1.82
C LEU A 195 -0.95 -19.79 -3.32
N PRO A 196 -1.79 -20.57 -4.01
CA PRO A 196 -1.72 -20.60 -5.46
C PRO A 196 -2.00 -19.21 -6.03
N VAL A 197 -1.22 -18.83 -7.04
CA VAL A 197 -1.44 -17.59 -7.78
C VAL A 197 -2.32 -17.91 -8.97
N ASN A 198 -3.59 -17.55 -8.90
CA ASN A 198 -4.59 -17.85 -9.92
C ASN A 198 -4.94 -16.57 -10.69
N GLY A 199 -4.85 -16.67 -12.02
CA GLY A 199 -5.24 -15.60 -12.92
C GLY A 199 -4.25 -14.44 -13.04
N SER A 200 -4.50 -13.57 -14.01
CA SER A 200 -3.68 -12.40 -14.32
C SER A 200 -4.42 -11.08 -14.08
N ALA A 201 -5.75 -11.09 -14.10
CA ALA A 201 -6.56 -9.92 -13.79
C ALA A 201 -6.56 -9.70 -12.27
N VAL A 202 -6.65 -8.44 -11.86
CA VAL A 202 -6.74 -8.05 -10.45
C VAL A 202 -8.06 -7.37 -10.22
N SER A 203 -8.88 -7.96 -9.32
CA SER A 203 -10.10 -7.31 -8.82
C SER A 203 -9.76 -6.38 -7.66
N THR A 204 -10.60 -5.37 -7.47
CA THR A 204 -10.53 -4.42 -6.36
C THR A 204 -11.87 -4.40 -5.64
N GLU A 205 -11.84 -4.61 -4.34
CA GLU A 205 -12.99 -4.55 -3.46
C GLU A 205 -12.68 -3.56 -2.34
N ILE A 206 -13.66 -2.76 -1.94
CA ILE A 206 -13.52 -1.72 -0.91
C ILE A 206 -14.61 -1.91 0.14
N THR A 207 -14.26 -1.83 1.41
CA THR A 207 -15.22 -1.80 2.52
C THR A 207 -14.80 -0.80 3.58
N HIS A 208 -15.75 -0.38 4.39
CA HIS A 208 -15.57 0.62 5.43
C HIS A 208 -15.92 0.05 6.80
N ILE A 209 -15.13 0.39 7.81
CA ILE A 209 -15.34 0.01 9.21
C ILE A 209 -15.11 1.25 10.07
N PRO A 210 -16.02 1.61 10.98
CA PRO A 210 -15.79 2.68 11.94
C PRO A 210 -14.48 2.45 12.73
N LEU A 211 -13.67 3.49 12.91
CA LEU A 211 -12.42 3.39 13.67
C LEU A 211 -12.68 2.88 15.09
N GLU A 212 -13.79 3.29 15.69
CA GLU A 212 -14.19 2.81 17.03
C GLU A 212 -14.34 1.29 17.06
N THR A 213 -14.99 0.70 16.04
CA THR A 213 -15.13 -0.77 15.91
C THR A 213 -13.76 -1.45 15.83
N MET A 214 -12.85 -0.90 15.04
CA MET A 214 -11.47 -1.40 14.95
C MET A 214 -10.71 -1.28 16.28
N LEU A 215 -10.96 -0.21 17.05
CA LEU A 215 -10.37 -0.02 18.38
C LEU A 215 -10.96 -0.98 19.41
N GLN A 216 -12.27 -1.23 19.38
CA GLN A 216 -12.92 -2.24 20.21
C GLN A 216 -12.41 -3.65 19.91
N ALA A 217 -12.21 -3.98 18.62
CA ALA A 217 -11.69 -5.27 18.19
C ALA A 217 -10.27 -5.58 18.73
N LYS A 218 -9.52 -4.59 19.18
CA LYS A 218 -8.22 -4.80 19.84
C LYS A 218 -8.33 -5.60 21.13
N GLN A 219 -9.43 -5.50 21.86
CA GLN A 219 -9.72 -6.12 23.16
C GLN A 219 -8.68 -5.84 24.25
N SER A 220 -7.57 -5.21 23.95
CA SER A 220 -6.54 -4.82 24.91
C SER A 220 -5.67 -3.66 24.37
N PRO A 221 -5.12 -2.81 25.26
CA PRO A 221 -4.23 -1.72 24.86
C PRO A 221 -2.96 -2.18 24.13
N GLU A 222 -2.47 -3.38 24.43
CA GLU A 222 -1.25 -3.94 23.84
C GLU A 222 -1.44 -4.37 22.39
N ALA A 223 -2.67 -4.68 21.96
CA ALA A 223 -2.96 -5.03 20.58
C ALA A 223 -2.93 -3.79 19.69
N SER A 224 -2.41 -3.93 18.49
CA SER A 224 -2.43 -2.94 17.43
C SER A 224 -3.52 -3.24 16.40
N LEU A 225 -3.86 -2.27 15.55
CA LEU A 225 -4.76 -2.52 14.41
C LEU A 225 -4.20 -3.58 13.45
N ASN A 226 -2.88 -3.67 13.32
CA ASN A 226 -2.25 -4.73 12.54
C ASN A 226 -2.47 -6.12 13.13
N ASP A 227 -2.49 -6.23 14.47
CA ASP A 227 -2.75 -7.52 15.14
C ASP A 227 -4.20 -7.95 14.91
N VAL A 228 -5.16 -7.02 14.98
CA VAL A 228 -6.58 -7.25 14.63
C VAL A 228 -6.69 -7.70 13.17
N ALA A 229 -6.08 -6.95 12.25
CA ALA A 229 -6.14 -7.25 10.83
C ALA A 229 -5.54 -8.62 10.49
N LEU A 230 -4.43 -9.00 11.13
CA LEU A 230 -3.82 -10.32 10.98
C LEU A 230 -4.68 -11.44 11.56
N ALA A 231 -5.30 -11.22 12.73
CA ALA A 231 -6.18 -12.20 13.35
C ALA A 231 -7.40 -12.48 12.48
N ALA A 232 -8.09 -11.44 12.05
CA ALA A 232 -9.22 -11.55 11.13
C ALA A 232 -8.80 -12.23 9.80
N LEU A 233 -7.66 -11.82 9.21
CA LEU A 233 -7.13 -12.40 7.99
C LEU A 233 -6.83 -13.89 8.13
N THR A 234 -6.30 -14.33 9.28
CA THR A 234 -5.99 -15.73 9.49
C THR A 234 -7.25 -16.60 9.47
N VAL A 235 -8.29 -16.17 10.20
CA VAL A 235 -9.57 -16.91 10.21
C VAL A 235 -10.23 -16.86 8.84
N THR A 236 -10.22 -15.72 8.16
CA THR A 236 -10.73 -15.59 6.80
C THR A 236 -10.06 -16.58 5.84
N LEU A 237 -8.74 -16.72 5.89
CA LEU A 237 -8.01 -17.72 5.10
C LEU A 237 -8.46 -19.16 5.44
N GLN A 238 -8.70 -19.44 6.72
CA GLN A 238 -9.21 -20.75 7.16
C GLN A 238 -10.60 -21.06 6.59
N GLU A 239 -11.49 -20.08 6.61
CA GLU A 239 -12.84 -20.17 6.01
C GLU A 239 -12.79 -20.34 4.50
N CYS A 240 -11.84 -19.70 3.83
CA CYS A 240 -11.53 -19.92 2.42
C CYS A 240 -10.81 -21.27 2.13
N GLY A 241 -10.73 -22.17 3.10
CA GLY A 241 -10.14 -23.51 2.92
C GLY A 241 -8.62 -23.57 2.99
N VAL A 242 -7.93 -22.51 3.37
CA VAL A 242 -6.47 -22.52 3.57
C VAL A 242 -6.14 -23.25 4.86
N ARG A 243 -5.11 -24.10 4.82
CA ARG A 243 -4.60 -24.85 5.98
C ARG A 243 -3.09 -24.72 6.07
N GLY A 244 -2.58 -24.83 7.30
CA GLY A 244 -1.15 -24.75 7.58
C GLY A 244 -0.64 -23.32 7.65
N ASN A 245 0.62 -23.13 7.33
CA ASN A 245 1.31 -21.86 7.54
C ASN A 245 1.38 -21.03 6.26
N VAL A 246 1.02 -19.77 6.32
CA VAL A 246 1.13 -18.83 5.20
C VAL A 246 2.02 -17.66 5.60
N GLY A 247 2.89 -17.20 4.68
CA GLY A 247 3.67 -15.99 4.86
C GLY A 247 2.88 -14.77 4.40
N VAL A 248 2.82 -13.75 5.26
CA VAL A 248 2.22 -12.44 4.99
C VAL A 248 3.32 -11.40 4.94
N ALA A 249 3.48 -10.72 3.82
CA ALA A 249 4.36 -9.57 3.67
C ALA A 249 3.73 -8.35 4.35
N VAL A 250 4.41 -7.79 5.35
CA VAL A 250 3.97 -6.58 6.05
C VAL A 250 4.98 -5.48 5.76
N PRO A 251 4.59 -4.41 5.07
CA PRO A 251 5.45 -3.27 4.84
C PRO A 251 5.85 -2.59 6.15
N VAL A 252 7.11 -2.18 6.25
CA VAL A 252 7.65 -1.45 7.41
C VAL A 252 8.37 -0.18 6.96
N ASN A 253 8.06 0.93 7.60
CA ASN A 253 8.73 2.20 7.35
C ASN A 253 10.16 2.19 7.91
N VAL A 254 11.15 2.48 7.07
CA VAL A 254 12.57 2.52 7.42
C VAL A 254 13.16 3.92 7.39
N ARG A 255 12.33 4.96 7.48
CA ARG A 255 12.77 6.36 7.58
C ARG A 255 13.50 6.61 8.88
N LYS A 256 14.60 7.34 8.78
CA LYS A 256 15.24 7.98 9.93
C LYS A 256 14.36 9.14 10.44
N ILE A 257 14.56 9.59 11.67
CA ILE A 257 13.81 10.71 12.24
C ILE A 257 13.93 11.97 11.36
N SER A 258 15.11 12.23 10.79
CA SER A 258 15.35 13.36 9.88
C SER A 258 14.66 13.23 8.51
N GLU A 259 14.10 12.08 8.20
CA GLU A 259 13.46 11.77 6.92
C GLU A 259 11.92 11.66 7.03
N LEU A 260 11.35 11.83 8.22
CA LEU A 260 9.92 11.62 8.45
C LEU A 260 9.01 12.55 7.63
N ARG A 261 9.53 13.71 7.19
CA ARG A 261 8.83 14.66 6.31
C ARG A 261 9.22 14.55 4.84
N LYS A 262 10.12 13.62 4.50
CA LYS A 262 10.56 13.45 3.12
C LYS A 262 9.57 12.59 2.36
N LEU A 263 9.09 13.08 1.24
CA LEU A 263 8.38 12.27 0.25
C LEU A 263 9.40 11.35 -0.44
N GLY A 264 8.98 10.16 -0.79
CA GLY A 264 9.83 9.16 -1.44
C GLY A 264 9.45 7.74 -1.03
N ASN A 265 10.22 6.77 -1.48
CA ASN A 265 10.05 5.37 -1.10
C ASN A 265 11.09 4.96 -0.05
N TYR A 266 10.64 4.77 1.18
CA TYR A 266 11.45 4.39 2.35
C TYR A 266 10.85 3.17 3.05
N ILE A 267 10.49 2.17 2.26
CA ILE A 267 9.84 0.97 2.73
C ILE A 267 10.80 -0.22 2.72
N SER A 268 10.62 -1.11 3.65
CA SER A 268 11.10 -2.49 3.60
C SER A 268 9.94 -3.42 3.88
N THR A 269 10.15 -4.71 3.81
CA THR A 269 9.12 -5.71 4.07
C THR A 269 9.59 -6.66 5.17
N ALA A 270 8.71 -6.91 6.12
CA ALA A 270 8.90 -7.95 7.12
C ALA A 270 7.86 -9.04 6.89
N THR A 271 8.27 -10.30 6.92
CA THR A 271 7.33 -11.41 6.80
C THR A 271 6.79 -11.81 8.15
N VAL A 272 5.47 -11.92 8.24
CA VAL A 272 4.74 -12.48 9.37
C VAL A 272 4.19 -13.83 8.97
N ARG A 273 4.38 -14.83 9.80
CA ARG A 273 3.75 -16.14 9.64
C ARG A 273 2.36 -16.11 10.27
N VAL A 274 1.37 -16.57 9.53
CA VAL A 274 0.04 -16.85 10.02
C VAL A 274 -0.22 -18.36 9.97
N ASP A 275 -0.78 -18.91 11.05
CA ASP A 275 -1.01 -20.34 11.21
C ASP A 275 -2.51 -20.63 11.07
N CYS A 276 -2.91 -21.16 9.91
CA CYS A 276 -4.30 -21.55 9.64
C CYS A 276 -4.58 -22.95 10.26
N ASP A 277 -4.64 -22.99 11.60
CA ASP A 277 -4.73 -24.21 12.42
C ASP A 277 -6.16 -24.50 12.92
N GLY A 278 -7.15 -23.71 12.50
CA GLY A 278 -8.55 -23.82 12.92
C GLY A 278 -8.91 -23.04 14.19
N SER A 279 -7.94 -22.34 14.79
CA SER A 279 -8.23 -21.46 15.94
C SER A 279 -9.08 -20.26 15.53
N ASP A 280 -9.81 -19.68 16.50
CA ASP A 280 -10.63 -18.49 16.30
C ASP A 280 -9.82 -17.18 16.32
N ALA A 281 -10.49 -16.08 15.97
CA ALA A 281 -9.88 -14.77 15.86
C ALA A 281 -9.34 -14.25 17.20
N VAL A 282 -9.97 -14.56 18.32
CA VAL A 282 -9.53 -14.16 19.67
C VAL A 282 -8.21 -14.86 20.02
N THR A 283 -8.11 -16.16 19.74
CA THR A 283 -6.89 -16.95 19.94
C THR A 283 -5.75 -16.42 19.07
N HIS A 284 -6.01 -16.11 17.79
CA HIS A 284 -5.01 -15.51 16.91
C HIS A 284 -4.61 -14.12 17.36
N LEU A 285 -5.56 -13.28 17.79
CA LEU A 285 -5.26 -11.95 18.32
C LEU A 285 -4.34 -12.05 19.56
N ALA A 286 -4.61 -13.01 20.47
CA ALA A 286 -3.76 -13.23 21.63
C ALA A 286 -2.33 -13.61 21.23
N ARG A 287 -2.16 -14.45 20.20
CA ARG A 287 -0.84 -14.81 19.64
C ARG A 287 -0.13 -13.62 18.99
N TYR A 288 -0.88 -12.72 18.28
CA TYR A 288 -0.28 -11.58 17.56
C TYR A 288 0.09 -10.43 18.49
N LYS A 289 -0.63 -10.21 19.59
CA LYS A 289 -0.27 -9.20 20.59
C LYS A 289 0.92 -9.59 21.47
N ASP A 290 1.40 -10.85 21.41
CA ASP A 290 2.54 -11.33 22.20
C ASP A 290 3.77 -10.40 22.00
N VAL A 291 4.29 -9.90 23.11
CA VAL A 291 5.44 -8.99 23.18
C VAL A 291 6.67 -9.56 22.46
N ARG A 292 6.88 -10.90 22.57
CA ARG A 292 7.99 -11.57 21.87
C ARG A 292 7.86 -11.50 20.36
N ARG A 293 6.65 -11.65 19.84
CA ARG A 293 6.37 -11.55 18.40
C ARG A 293 6.56 -10.12 17.92
N LYS A 294 6.06 -9.14 18.67
CA LYS A 294 6.27 -7.71 18.38
C LYS A 294 7.76 -7.35 18.42
N GLY A 295 8.50 -7.84 19.41
CA GLY A 295 9.94 -7.67 19.49
C GLY A 295 10.67 -8.16 18.24
N ARG A 296 10.24 -9.31 17.65
CA ARG A 296 10.79 -9.80 16.38
C ARG A 296 10.48 -8.89 15.21
N MET A 297 9.26 -8.31 15.15
CA MET A 297 8.90 -7.35 14.09
C MET A 297 9.71 -6.06 14.20
N TYR A 298 9.88 -5.53 15.42
CA TYR A 298 10.74 -4.37 15.66
C TYR A 298 12.21 -4.66 15.32
N ALA A 299 12.71 -5.85 15.67
CA ALA A 299 14.04 -6.29 15.31
C ALA A 299 14.24 -6.34 13.79
N LYS A 300 13.32 -6.92 13.03
CA LYS A 300 13.37 -6.94 11.56
C LYS A 300 13.36 -5.53 10.97
N ARG A 301 12.53 -4.63 11.50
CA ARG A 301 12.52 -3.22 11.11
C ARG A 301 13.87 -2.56 11.39
N GLY A 302 14.44 -2.78 12.57
CA GLY A 302 15.75 -2.27 12.96
C GLY A 302 16.86 -2.75 12.02
N ALA A 303 16.86 -4.04 11.67
CA ALA A 303 17.77 -4.63 10.72
C ALA A 303 17.66 -3.99 9.33
N ALA A 304 16.42 -3.82 8.83
CA ALA A 304 16.17 -3.17 7.54
C ALA A 304 16.65 -1.71 7.53
N MET A 305 16.47 -0.98 8.62
CA MET A 305 16.99 0.40 8.76
C MET A 305 18.52 0.44 8.77
N ALA A 306 19.18 -0.45 9.51
CA ALA A 306 20.63 -0.53 9.58
C ALA A 306 21.26 -1.00 8.28
N ALA A 307 20.64 -2.00 7.63
CA ALA A 307 21.10 -2.57 6.38
C ALA A 307 20.70 -1.73 5.15
N ARG A 308 19.97 -0.62 5.31
CA ARG A 308 19.41 0.16 4.20
C ARG A 308 20.44 0.51 3.13
N GLY A 309 21.66 0.93 3.53
CA GLY A 309 22.74 1.24 2.59
C GLY A 309 23.17 0.02 1.78
N ALA A 310 23.38 -1.13 2.44
CA ALA A 310 23.74 -2.39 1.78
C ALA A 310 22.61 -2.88 0.86
N LEU A 311 21.34 -2.81 1.32
CA LEU A 311 20.18 -3.17 0.53
C LEU A 311 20.05 -2.30 -0.74
N HIS A 312 20.37 -1.01 -0.63
CA HIS A 312 20.40 -0.13 -1.80
C HIS A 312 21.47 -0.57 -2.82
N ILE A 313 22.66 -0.95 -2.36
CA ILE A 313 23.73 -1.45 -3.24
C ILE A 313 23.28 -2.76 -3.92
N ILE A 314 22.77 -3.71 -3.14
CA ILE A 314 22.28 -5.00 -3.64
C ILE A 314 21.14 -4.77 -4.67
N ALA A 315 20.17 -3.95 -4.35
CA ALA A 315 19.06 -3.63 -5.25
C ALA A 315 19.53 -2.95 -6.54
N SER A 316 20.58 -2.10 -6.47
CA SER A 316 21.15 -1.43 -7.65
C SER A 316 21.86 -2.42 -8.60
N VAL A 317 22.50 -3.46 -8.04
CA VAL A 317 23.20 -4.47 -8.83
C VAL A 317 22.25 -5.54 -9.36
N SER A 318 21.33 -6.01 -8.52
CA SER A 318 20.41 -7.11 -8.86
C SER A 318 19.12 -6.65 -9.57
N GLY A 319 18.79 -5.34 -9.51
CA GLY A 319 17.61 -4.78 -10.16
C GLY A 319 16.31 -5.52 -9.79
N ARG A 320 15.56 -5.96 -10.81
CA ARG A 320 14.30 -6.69 -10.61
C ARG A 320 14.40 -7.94 -9.75
N TYR A 321 15.55 -8.63 -9.77
CA TYR A 321 15.74 -9.85 -9.00
C TYR A 321 15.74 -9.61 -7.49
N PHE A 322 16.05 -8.39 -7.05
CA PHE A 322 15.91 -7.98 -5.67
C PHE A 322 14.44 -8.08 -5.21
N LEU A 323 13.51 -7.57 -6.01
CA LEU A 323 12.07 -7.65 -5.69
C LEU A 323 11.50 -9.06 -5.88
N ASP A 324 11.95 -9.79 -6.91
CA ASP A 324 11.58 -11.20 -7.09
C ASP A 324 11.98 -12.04 -5.87
N GLY A 325 13.15 -11.77 -5.29
CA GLY A 325 13.59 -12.39 -4.04
C GLY A 325 12.78 -11.94 -2.83
N ALA A 326 12.52 -10.63 -2.70
CA ALA A 326 11.76 -10.06 -1.59
C ALA A 326 10.30 -10.54 -1.56
N PHE A 327 9.70 -10.75 -2.73
CA PHE A 327 8.33 -11.23 -2.90
C PHE A 327 8.26 -12.73 -3.24
N ALA A 328 9.33 -13.50 -3.04
CA ALA A 328 9.29 -14.92 -3.36
C ALA A 328 8.21 -15.66 -2.54
N SER A 329 7.46 -16.55 -3.19
CA SER A 329 6.36 -17.29 -2.57
C SER A 329 6.79 -18.11 -1.35
N ARG A 330 8.07 -18.52 -1.28
CA ARG A 330 8.67 -19.17 -0.10
C ARG A 330 8.68 -18.26 1.14
N SER A 331 8.67 -16.94 0.96
CA SER A 331 8.66 -15.96 2.05
C SER A 331 7.24 -15.51 2.37
N SER A 332 6.46 -15.15 1.34
CA SER A 332 5.10 -14.64 1.47
C SER A 332 4.27 -14.93 0.22
N SER A 333 2.96 -15.04 0.39
CA SER A 333 1.99 -15.30 -0.68
C SER A 333 0.90 -14.23 -0.76
N LEU A 334 0.87 -13.33 0.21
CA LEU A 334 -0.05 -12.20 0.26
C LEU A 334 0.60 -11.03 1.03
N MET A 335 0.04 -9.85 0.87
CA MET A 335 0.48 -8.64 1.54
C MET A 335 -0.63 -8.11 2.46
N LEU A 336 -0.25 -7.64 3.65
CA LEU A 336 -1.10 -6.84 4.53
C LEU A 336 -0.40 -5.50 4.79
N SER A 337 -0.99 -4.43 4.31
CA SER A 337 -0.49 -3.07 4.49
C SER A 337 -1.42 -2.29 5.40
N ASN A 338 -0.85 -1.42 6.24
CA ASN A 338 -1.60 -0.44 7.02
C ASN A 338 -0.95 0.92 6.78
N VAL A 339 -1.62 1.71 5.97
CA VAL A 339 -1.17 3.06 5.60
C VAL A 339 -1.56 4.03 6.73
N PRO A 340 -0.62 4.87 7.20
CA PRO A 340 -0.93 5.83 8.24
C PRO A 340 -2.12 6.72 7.88
N PRO A 341 -2.99 7.03 8.87
CA PRO A 341 -4.22 7.76 8.60
C PRO A 341 -3.95 9.21 8.18
N VAL A 342 -4.77 9.72 7.27
CA VAL A 342 -4.90 11.15 7.01
C VAL A 342 -5.87 11.71 8.03
N ARG A 343 -5.35 12.55 8.94
CA ARG A 343 -6.14 13.10 10.07
C ARG A 343 -6.75 14.47 9.79
N GLN A 344 -6.28 15.11 8.74
CA GLN A 344 -6.78 16.41 8.30
C GLN A 344 -7.98 16.21 7.41
N GLU A 345 -8.90 17.17 7.47
CA GLU A 345 -9.96 17.24 6.49
C GLU A 345 -9.37 17.54 5.11
N LEU A 346 -9.73 16.74 4.13
CA LEU A 346 -9.35 16.95 2.74
C LEU A 346 -10.52 17.57 2.00
N SER A 347 -10.23 18.51 1.13
CA SER A 347 -11.23 19.12 0.26
C SER A 347 -10.64 19.43 -1.11
N VAL A 348 -11.48 19.39 -2.12
CA VAL A 348 -11.18 19.76 -3.50
C VAL A 348 -12.25 20.73 -3.97
N MET A 349 -11.88 21.94 -4.36
CA MET A 349 -12.82 22.99 -4.81
C MET A 349 -13.96 23.23 -3.81
N GLY A 350 -13.67 23.14 -2.50
CA GLY A 350 -14.66 23.27 -1.45
C GLY A 350 -15.51 22.01 -1.18
N CYS A 351 -15.35 20.96 -1.97
CA CYS A 351 -16.01 19.67 -1.77
C CYS A 351 -15.24 18.84 -0.73
N PRO A 352 -15.82 18.48 0.43
CA PRO A 352 -15.13 17.71 1.45
C PRO A 352 -15.01 16.24 1.07
N ALA A 353 -13.90 15.60 1.46
CA ALA A 353 -13.74 14.16 1.29
C ALA A 353 -14.64 13.39 2.27
N LYS A 354 -15.28 12.33 1.77
CA LYS A 354 -16.11 11.39 2.53
C LYS A 354 -15.27 10.26 3.13
N TRP A 355 -14.40 9.68 2.36
CA TRP A 355 -13.46 8.65 2.76
C TRP A 355 -12.22 8.60 1.85
N VAL A 356 -11.18 7.95 2.33
CA VAL A 356 -9.93 7.73 1.59
C VAL A 356 -9.55 6.27 1.68
N ALA A 357 -9.15 5.68 0.56
CA ALA A 357 -8.62 4.32 0.49
C ALA A 357 -7.24 4.30 -0.18
N ALA A 358 -6.33 3.50 0.36
CA ALA A 358 -5.06 3.22 -0.28
C ALA A 358 -5.14 1.90 -1.07
N LEU A 359 -4.56 1.89 -2.26
CA LEU A 359 -4.49 0.72 -3.13
C LEU A 359 -3.02 0.32 -3.30
N ASN A 360 -2.76 -0.97 -3.16
CA ASN A 360 -1.43 -1.52 -3.35
C ASN A 360 -1.31 -2.19 -4.73
N PHE A 361 -0.11 -2.54 -5.16
CA PHE A 361 0.04 -3.47 -6.27
C PHE A 361 0.07 -4.91 -5.74
N VAL A 362 -0.31 -5.87 -6.58
CA VAL A 362 -0.21 -7.29 -6.26
C VAL A 362 1.02 -7.86 -6.98
N PRO A 363 2.12 -8.16 -6.25
CA PRO A 363 3.30 -8.76 -6.86
C PRO A 363 2.95 -10.03 -7.64
N ARG A 364 3.69 -10.35 -8.69
CA ARG A 364 3.39 -11.51 -9.55
C ARG A 364 3.35 -12.85 -8.82
N THR A 365 4.01 -12.94 -7.68
CA THR A 365 4.10 -14.12 -6.82
C THR A 365 3.08 -14.15 -5.68
N HIS A 366 2.24 -13.10 -5.59
CA HIS A 366 1.22 -12.98 -4.55
C HIS A 366 -0.17 -13.17 -5.14
N GLN A 367 -1.06 -13.78 -4.36
CA GLN A 367 -2.46 -13.93 -4.72
C GLN A 367 -3.24 -12.64 -4.46
N MET A 368 -2.89 -11.90 -3.40
CA MET A 368 -3.66 -10.73 -2.97
C MET A 368 -2.86 -9.75 -2.12
N ALA A 369 -3.41 -8.55 -2.00
CA ALA A 369 -2.99 -7.50 -1.07
C ALA A 369 -4.21 -6.94 -0.33
N LEU A 370 -4.18 -6.98 1.00
CA LEU A 370 -5.16 -6.34 1.88
C LEU A 370 -4.53 -5.05 2.43
N THR A 371 -5.20 -3.91 2.25
CA THR A 371 -4.66 -2.63 2.67
C THR A 371 -5.67 -1.88 3.53
N LEU A 372 -5.22 -1.43 4.70
CA LEU A 372 -5.99 -0.57 5.58
C LEU A 372 -5.51 0.87 5.42
N SER A 373 -6.43 1.81 5.44
CA SER A 373 -6.17 3.25 5.43
C SER A 373 -7.19 3.96 6.32
N GLY A 374 -6.72 4.90 7.14
CA GLY A 374 -7.59 5.65 8.04
C GLY A 374 -7.85 7.06 7.50
N TYR A 375 -9.09 7.51 7.60
CA TYR A 375 -9.47 8.89 7.36
C TYR A 375 -10.54 9.30 8.38
N GLN A 376 -10.25 10.36 9.16
CA GLN A 376 -11.12 10.81 10.26
C GLN A 376 -11.47 9.65 11.21
N ASP A 377 -12.74 9.30 11.33
CA ASP A 377 -13.29 8.24 12.16
C ASP A 377 -13.57 6.92 11.44
N MET A 378 -13.08 6.80 10.20
CA MET A 378 -13.28 5.62 9.34
C MET A 378 -11.96 4.92 9.01
N VAL A 379 -11.98 3.60 8.99
CA VAL A 379 -10.95 2.76 8.38
C VAL A 379 -11.53 2.18 7.11
N THR A 380 -10.94 2.53 5.99
CA THR A 380 -11.25 1.92 4.69
C THR A 380 -10.29 0.78 4.43
N VAL A 381 -10.82 -0.35 4.01
CA VAL A 381 -10.08 -1.56 3.72
C VAL A 381 -10.26 -1.92 2.26
N THR A 382 -9.15 -2.08 1.55
CA THR A 382 -9.14 -2.53 0.16
C THR A 382 -8.58 -3.94 0.07
N LEU A 383 -9.22 -4.80 -0.70
CA LEU A 383 -8.72 -6.09 -1.11
C LEU A 383 -8.48 -6.06 -2.62
N GLN A 384 -7.22 -6.21 -3.00
CA GLN A 384 -6.83 -6.42 -4.39
C GLN A 384 -6.39 -7.87 -4.53
N ARG A 385 -7.05 -8.64 -5.39
CA ARG A 385 -6.77 -10.08 -5.55
C ARG A 385 -6.78 -10.49 -7.02
N ARG A 386 -5.95 -11.47 -7.31
CA ARG A 386 -5.95 -12.07 -8.65
C ARG A 386 -7.17 -12.92 -8.82
N ILE A 387 -7.78 -12.81 -10.01
CA ILE A 387 -8.96 -13.57 -10.40
C ILE A 387 -8.69 -14.31 -11.70
N GLU A 388 -9.24 -15.51 -11.80
CA GLU A 388 -9.25 -16.31 -13.02
C GLU A 388 -10.64 -16.25 -13.65
N SER A 389 -10.71 -15.99 -14.95
CA SER A 389 -11.98 -15.92 -15.66
C SER A 389 -12.58 -17.34 -15.75
N GLY A 390 -13.75 -17.53 -15.12
CA GLY A 390 -14.52 -18.79 -15.19
C GLY A 390 -14.09 -19.89 -14.22
N GLY A 391 -13.13 -19.62 -13.32
CA GLY A 391 -12.71 -20.55 -12.26
C GLY A 391 -13.55 -20.46 -10.98
N ASP A 392 -13.46 -21.51 -10.15
CA ASP A 392 -14.00 -21.48 -8.78
C ASP A 392 -13.17 -20.54 -7.92
N ASP A 393 -13.78 -19.42 -7.52
CA ASP A 393 -13.09 -18.36 -6.77
C ASP A 393 -13.39 -18.49 -5.29
N ARG A 394 -12.64 -19.36 -4.61
CA ARG A 394 -12.76 -19.58 -3.15
C ARG A 394 -12.50 -18.32 -2.30
N PHE A 395 -11.95 -17.26 -2.88
CA PHE A 395 -11.68 -15.99 -2.20
C PHE A 395 -12.72 -14.91 -2.54
N LYS A 396 -13.82 -15.26 -3.22
CA LYS A 396 -14.81 -14.30 -3.70
C LYS A 396 -15.38 -13.42 -2.58
N ASP A 397 -15.73 -14.00 -1.44
CA ASP A 397 -16.37 -13.30 -0.33
C ASP A 397 -15.37 -12.93 0.78
N MET A 398 -14.08 -12.94 0.46
CA MET A 398 -12.99 -12.81 1.44
C MET A 398 -13.06 -11.49 2.24
N LEU A 399 -13.39 -10.39 1.59
CA LEU A 399 -13.44 -9.09 2.27
C LEU A 399 -14.61 -9.00 3.25
N GLU A 400 -15.75 -9.55 2.90
CA GLU A 400 -16.93 -9.61 3.80
C GLU A 400 -16.69 -10.56 4.98
N ILE A 401 -16.10 -11.73 4.75
CA ILE A 401 -15.69 -12.65 5.80
C ILE A 401 -14.70 -11.95 6.76
N TRP A 402 -13.69 -11.28 6.22
CA TRP A 402 -12.71 -10.55 7.00
C TRP A 402 -13.34 -9.46 7.87
N LYS A 403 -14.29 -8.70 7.31
CA LYS A 403 -15.06 -7.69 8.04
C LYS A 403 -15.90 -8.32 9.15
N GLY A 404 -16.54 -9.46 8.88
CA GLY A 404 -17.28 -10.24 9.87
C GLY A 404 -16.40 -10.62 11.06
N GLN A 405 -15.17 -11.10 10.82
CA GLN A 405 -14.23 -11.46 11.87
C GLN A 405 -13.78 -10.26 12.72
N VAL A 406 -13.65 -9.09 12.12
CA VAL A 406 -13.38 -7.84 12.87
C VAL A 406 -14.56 -7.47 13.76
N LEU A 407 -15.79 -7.57 13.25
CA LEU A 407 -17.01 -7.29 14.03
C LEU A 407 -17.19 -8.28 15.21
N GLU A 408 -16.89 -9.57 15.01
CA GLU A 408 -16.89 -10.57 16.07
C GLU A 408 -15.86 -10.25 17.16
N LEU A 409 -14.63 -9.85 16.78
CA LEU A 409 -13.63 -9.40 17.73
C LEU A 409 -14.10 -8.17 18.52
N ALA A 410 -14.73 -7.19 17.85
CA ALA A 410 -15.26 -6.01 18.51
C ALA A 410 -16.40 -6.34 19.50
N ALA A 411 -17.25 -7.33 19.19
CA ALA A 411 -18.29 -7.81 20.07
C ALA A 411 -17.77 -8.66 21.26
N GLY A 412 -16.47 -8.79 21.42
CA GLY A 412 -15.83 -9.54 22.51
C GLY A 412 -15.72 -11.03 22.27
N GLY A 413 -15.76 -11.47 21.01
CA GLY A 413 -15.52 -12.87 20.64
C GLY A 413 -16.54 -13.87 21.20
N ARG A 414 -17.73 -13.43 21.57
CA ARG A 414 -18.78 -14.33 22.04
C ARG A 414 -19.30 -15.16 20.84
N LYS A 415 -18.77 -16.37 20.68
CA LYS A 415 -19.53 -17.40 19.97
C LYS A 415 -20.78 -17.66 20.79
N THR A 416 -21.94 -17.32 20.23
CA THR A 416 -23.18 -17.96 20.67
C THR A 416 -23.02 -19.44 20.41
N SER A 417 -22.83 -20.20 21.47
CA SER A 417 -22.82 -21.66 21.49
C SER A 417 -24.17 -22.25 21.04
#